data_c3075a43a89d2e4afecc8f498d75c0a2
#
_entry.id   c3075a43a89d2e4afecc8f498d75c0a2
#
_cell.length_a   1.000
_cell.length_b   1.000
_cell.length_c   1.000
_cell.angle_alpha   90.00
_cell.angle_beta   90.00
_cell.angle_gamma   90.00
#
_symmetry.space_group_name_H-M   'P 1'
#
loop_
_entity.id
_entity.type
_entity.pdbx_description
1 polymer ?
#
loop_
_entity_poly.entity_id
_entity_poly.type
_entity_poly.pdbx_seq_one_letter_code
_entity_poly.pdbx_strand_id
1 'polypeptide(L)'
;MLKLSKKSNLLEQKNYKYSLQNVKNPNLYRDMYSYDQVPKVAFNHRRVPMNMPDDIWITDTSFRDGQQSMAPYTVKQTVDLYKLLNKLGGPFGLIRQSEFFIYTKKDREAVEKCMSLGLKFPEITTWIRANKEDFKLVKSMGIKETGILVSCSDYHIFKKMNMTRAQAIDYYIGTIRDAFDAGVVPRCHLEDITRADFYGFVVPFVNRLMELSEEAEIPVKIRACDTMGYGVPYPGVALPRSVPGLIYGLQHYSNVPSDLLEWHGHNDFYKAVVNASCAWMYGASAVNCSLLGIGERTGNIPLEAMVFEYASLRGSLDGMDPHAITEIADYFKAEMKYDIPPMTPFVGENFNVTRAGIHADGLMKDEEIYNIFNTREILGREPGVTISKTSGLAGIAYWINQHYKLTGDDKVNKDHPLVIKLKDWVDEIYSDNRIISISTVELEEKIKELEDDRV
;
A
#
# COMPACT_ATOMS: atom_id res chain seq x y z
N MET A 1 -10.72 -38.20 4.90
CA MET A 1 -9.65 -39.20 4.78
C MET A 1 -8.39 -38.46 4.34
N LEU A 2 -7.32 -38.54 5.11
CA LEU A 2 -6.03 -37.94 4.76
C LEU A 2 -5.39 -38.75 3.64
N LYS A 3 -4.85 -38.10 2.61
CA LYS A 3 -4.05 -38.71 1.55
C LYS A 3 -2.72 -38.01 1.46
N LEU A 4 -1.65 -38.76 1.27
CA LEU A 4 -0.36 -38.20 0.93
C LEU A 4 -0.43 -37.71 -0.52
N SER A 5 -0.23 -36.41 -0.70
CA SER A 5 -0.10 -35.82 -2.03
C SER A 5 1.28 -36.14 -2.59
N LYS A 6 1.32 -36.75 -3.76
CA LYS A 6 2.58 -37.01 -4.47
C LYS A 6 3.22 -35.74 -5.02
N LYS A 7 2.43 -34.65 -5.16
CA LYS A 7 2.89 -33.37 -5.71
C LYS A 7 3.56 -32.50 -4.65
N SER A 8 2.94 -32.41 -3.46
CA SER A 8 3.44 -31.56 -2.35
C SER A 8 4.22 -32.36 -1.28
N ASN A 9 4.20 -33.68 -1.34
CA ASN A 9 4.71 -34.60 -0.31
C ASN A 9 4.13 -34.34 1.09
N LEU A 10 2.92 -33.77 1.14
CA LEU A 10 2.19 -33.46 2.36
C LEU A 10 0.96 -34.35 2.51
N LEU A 11 0.52 -34.54 3.75
CA LEU A 11 -0.77 -35.15 4.04
C LEU A 11 -1.87 -34.11 3.74
N GLU A 12 -2.59 -34.31 2.66
CA GLU A 12 -3.73 -33.49 2.25
C GLU A 12 -5.03 -34.13 2.66
N GLN A 13 -5.90 -33.34 3.25
CA GLN A 13 -7.27 -33.74 3.49
C GLN A 13 -8.05 -33.63 2.16
N LYS A 14 -8.88 -34.61 1.85
CA LYS A 14 -9.76 -34.55 0.69
C LYS A 14 -10.57 -33.25 0.74
N ASN A 15 -10.62 -32.50 -0.38
CA ASN A 15 -11.35 -31.25 -0.47
C ASN A 15 -12.78 -31.43 0.06
N TYR A 16 -13.06 -30.72 1.15
CA TYR A 16 -14.40 -30.68 1.71
C TYR A 16 -15.17 -29.58 0.99
N LYS A 17 -16.30 -29.93 0.40
CA LYS A 17 -17.21 -28.93 -0.19
C LYS A 17 -18.01 -28.26 0.92
N TYR A 18 -17.70 -27.01 1.18
CA TYR A 18 -18.50 -26.19 2.09
C TYR A 18 -19.78 -25.75 1.41
N SER A 19 -20.90 -25.88 2.13
CA SER A 19 -22.22 -25.43 1.67
C SER A 19 -22.56 -24.08 2.30
N LEU A 20 -23.35 -23.28 1.58
CA LEU A 20 -23.88 -22.04 2.12
C LEU A 20 -24.65 -22.29 3.43
N GLN A 21 -24.27 -21.58 4.48
CA GLN A 21 -25.00 -21.54 5.74
C GLN A 21 -25.92 -20.31 5.76
N ASN A 22 -27.14 -20.48 5.29
CA ASN A 22 -28.14 -19.41 5.25
C ASN A 22 -28.78 -19.23 6.63
N VAL A 23 -28.04 -18.55 7.53
CA VAL A 23 -28.44 -18.31 8.91
C VAL A 23 -29.59 -17.29 9.02
N LYS A 24 -30.44 -17.41 10.06
CA LYS A 24 -31.53 -16.46 10.32
C LYS A 24 -31.05 -15.15 10.94
N ASN A 25 -30.03 -15.22 11.79
CA ASN A 25 -29.45 -14.08 12.47
C ASN A 25 -28.00 -13.89 12.06
N PRO A 26 -27.50 -12.63 11.97
CA PRO A 26 -26.13 -12.37 11.57
C PRO A 26 -25.11 -12.92 12.58
N ASN A 27 -24.06 -13.53 12.09
CA ASN A 27 -22.88 -13.86 12.88
C ASN A 27 -21.94 -12.65 12.91
N LEU A 28 -21.96 -11.93 14.02
CA LEU A 28 -21.17 -10.72 14.21
C LEU A 28 -19.85 -10.98 14.93
N TYR A 29 -19.51 -12.23 15.23
CA TYR A 29 -18.30 -12.63 15.97
C TYR A 29 -18.05 -11.78 17.24
N ARG A 30 -19.11 -11.62 18.07
CA ARG A 30 -19.07 -10.73 19.25
C ARG A 30 -18.07 -11.14 20.31
N ASP A 31 -17.60 -12.36 20.30
CA ASP A 31 -16.51 -12.87 21.11
C ASP A 31 -15.14 -12.27 20.72
N MET A 32 -14.97 -11.87 19.46
CA MET A 32 -13.79 -11.17 18.94
C MET A 32 -14.01 -9.67 18.76
N TYR A 33 -15.20 -9.27 18.31
CA TYR A 33 -15.57 -7.87 18.00
C TYR A 33 -16.69 -7.39 18.93
N SER A 34 -16.38 -7.19 20.19
CA SER A 34 -17.37 -6.78 21.22
C SER A 34 -17.91 -5.36 21.02
N TYR A 35 -17.24 -4.53 20.22
CA TYR A 35 -17.47 -3.12 19.90
C TYR A 35 -17.03 -2.13 20.99
N ASP A 36 -17.32 -2.40 22.25
CA ASP A 36 -16.95 -1.59 23.43
C ASP A 36 -15.54 -1.88 23.98
N GLN A 37 -14.83 -2.81 23.38
CA GLN A 37 -13.45 -3.17 23.70
C GLN A 37 -12.61 -3.31 22.44
N VAL A 38 -11.29 -3.17 22.58
CA VAL A 38 -10.37 -3.43 21.46
C VAL A 38 -10.53 -4.88 21.01
N PRO A 39 -10.70 -5.13 19.69
CA PRO A 39 -10.86 -6.49 19.17
C PRO A 39 -9.67 -7.37 19.52
N LYS A 40 -9.94 -8.52 20.11
CA LYS A 40 -8.89 -9.48 20.47
C LYS A 40 -8.50 -10.37 19.30
N VAL A 41 -7.26 -10.86 19.28
CA VAL A 41 -6.79 -11.90 18.38
C VAL A 41 -7.05 -13.26 19.02
N ALA A 42 -7.81 -14.10 18.32
CA ALA A 42 -8.03 -15.49 18.74
C ALA A 42 -7.06 -16.42 17.99
N PHE A 43 -6.48 -17.38 18.70
CA PHE A 43 -5.59 -18.39 18.14
C PHE A 43 -6.25 -19.77 18.20
N ASN A 44 -6.17 -20.50 17.09
CA ASN A 44 -6.57 -21.90 17.01
C ASN A 44 -5.37 -22.80 16.69
N HIS A 45 -4.16 -22.20 16.59
CA HIS A 45 -2.89 -22.86 16.30
C HIS A 45 -2.82 -23.60 14.96
N ARG A 46 -3.83 -23.43 14.08
CA ARG A 46 -3.80 -24.00 12.73
C ARG A 46 -2.85 -23.18 11.86
N ARG A 47 -1.81 -23.84 11.36
CA ARG A 47 -0.85 -23.24 10.43
C ARG A 47 -1.16 -23.70 9.02
N VAL A 48 -0.93 -22.82 8.06
CA VAL A 48 -1.01 -23.10 6.62
C VAL A 48 0.39 -22.94 6.00
N PRO A 49 0.73 -23.68 4.94
CA PRO A 49 2.03 -23.53 4.28
C PRO A 49 2.10 -22.21 3.52
N MET A 50 3.30 -21.61 3.49
CA MET A 50 3.61 -20.54 2.55
C MET A 50 3.69 -21.10 1.14
N ASN A 51 3.21 -20.34 0.17
CA ASN A 51 3.23 -20.67 -1.24
C ASN A 51 3.26 -19.39 -2.08
N MET A 52 4.39 -18.67 -2.02
CA MET A 52 4.54 -17.43 -2.78
C MET A 52 4.50 -17.72 -4.28
N PRO A 53 3.69 -17.00 -5.06
CA PRO A 53 3.64 -17.14 -6.52
C PRO A 53 4.98 -16.76 -7.17
N ASP A 54 5.27 -17.35 -8.33
CA ASP A 54 6.45 -16.98 -9.11
C ASP A 54 6.35 -15.54 -9.63
N ASP A 55 5.15 -15.06 -9.93
CA ASP A 55 4.88 -13.68 -10.39
C ASP A 55 4.03 -12.95 -9.35
N ILE A 56 4.56 -11.86 -8.79
CA ILE A 56 3.88 -10.95 -7.87
C ILE A 56 3.97 -9.52 -8.38
N TRP A 57 2.93 -8.72 -8.11
CA TRP A 57 2.86 -7.33 -8.58
C TRP A 57 2.02 -6.44 -7.68
N ILE A 58 2.10 -5.14 -7.94
CA ILE A 58 1.33 -4.10 -7.27
C ILE A 58 0.21 -3.62 -8.19
N THR A 59 -0.95 -3.29 -7.62
CA THR A 59 -1.99 -2.50 -8.28
C THR A 59 -2.21 -1.21 -7.51
N ASP A 60 -2.62 -0.16 -8.21
CA ASP A 60 -2.86 1.15 -7.63
C ASP A 60 -4.35 1.47 -7.53
N THR A 61 -4.75 2.13 -6.44
CA THR A 61 -6.11 2.64 -6.22
C THR A 61 -6.12 4.12 -5.79
N SER A 62 -5.03 4.86 -6.07
CA SER A 62 -4.91 6.27 -5.70
C SER A 62 -6.00 7.14 -6.30
N PHE A 63 -6.43 6.83 -7.53
CA PHE A 63 -7.46 7.58 -8.26
C PHE A 63 -8.89 7.13 -7.96
N ARG A 64 -9.04 6.13 -7.10
CA ARG A 64 -10.35 5.70 -6.59
C ARG A 64 -10.39 5.82 -5.07
N ASP A 65 -9.77 4.90 -4.32
CA ASP A 65 -9.84 4.84 -2.87
C ASP A 65 -9.04 5.97 -2.21
N GLY A 66 -7.85 6.24 -2.71
CA GLY A 66 -7.03 7.37 -2.27
C GLY A 66 -7.74 8.71 -2.41
N GLN A 67 -8.35 8.95 -3.57
CA GLN A 67 -9.08 10.19 -3.85
C GLN A 67 -10.30 10.41 -2.93
N GLN A 68 -10.89 9.36 -2.33
CA GLN A 68 -12.03 9.50 -1.43
C GLN A 68 -11.71 10.26 -0.14
N SER A 69 -10.46 10.23 0.30
CA SER A 69 -10.00 10.90 1.53
C SER A 69 -9.46 12.31 1.32
N MET A 70 -9.42 12.78 0.07
CA MET A 70 -8.87 14.08 -0.31
C MET A 70 -9.85 14.89 -1.14
N ALA A 71 -9.50 16.16 -1.40
CA ALA A 71 -10.18 16.92 -2.45
C ALA A 71 -10.00 16.17 -3.79
N PRO A 72 -11.06 16.08 -4.61
CA PRO A 72 -10.99 15.38 -5.90
C PRO A 72 -9.88 15.94 -6.79
N TYR A 73 -9.00 15.08 -7.27
CA TYR A 73 -7.87 15.47 -8.12
C TYR A 73 -8.34 16.19 -9.38
N THR A 74 -7.58 17.18 -9.83
CA THR A 74 -7.79 17.77 -11.14
C THR A 74 -7.36 16.79 -12.24
N VAL A 75 -7.87 16.99 -13.45
CA VAL A 75 -7.46 16.17 -14.62
C VAL A 75 -5.93 16.19 -14.80
N LYS A 76 -5.31 17.38 -14.63
CA LYS A 76 -3.85 17.51 -14.72
C LYS A 76 -3.14 16.66 -13.66
N GLN A 77 -3.54 16.77 -12.39
CA GLN A 77 -2.96 16.02 -11.29
C GLN A 77 -3.06 14.51 -11.52
N THR A 78 -4.22 14.02 -11.96
CA THR A 78 -4.42 12.61 -12.29
C THR A 78 -3.46 12.15 -13.38
N VAL A 79 -3.34 12.91 -14.48
CA VAL A 79 -2.44 12.55 -15.60
C VAL A 79 -0.97 12.58 -15.18
N ASP A 80 -0.57 13.58 -14.41
CA ASP A 80 0.83 13.70 -13.96
C ASP A 80 1.21 12.55 -13.02
N LEU A 81 0.35 12.23 -12.02
CA LEU A 81 0.57 11.10 -11.12
C LEU A 81 0.53 9.75 -11.85
N TYR A 82 -0.32 9.59 -12.86
CA TYR A 82 -0.36 8.38 -13.67
C TYR A 82 0.95 8.18 -14.47
N LYS A 83 1.55 9.26 -14.98
CA LYS A 83 2.89 9.20 -15.62
C LYS A 83 3.97 8.81 -14.60
N LEU A 84 3.90 9.36 -13.39
CA LEU A 84 4.85 9.00 -12.32
C LEU A 84 4.69 7.54 -11.88
N LEU A 85 3.46 7.00 -11.83
CA LEU A 85 3.23 5.57 -11.61
C LEU A 85 3.82 4.70 -12.72
N ASN A 86 3.69 5.11 -13.98
CA ASN A 86 4.33 4.42 -15.10
C ASN A 86 5.85 4.42 -14.97
N LYS A 87 6.44 5.58 -14.63
CA LYS A 87 7.88 5.70 -14.39
C LYS A 87 8.33 4.79 -13.25
N LEU A 88 7.64 4.84 -12.11
CA LEU A 88 7.93 4.01 -10.95
C LEU A 88 7.86 2.52 -11.27
N GLY A 89 6.79 2.10 -11.96
CA GLY A 89 6.53 0.69 -12.27
C GLY A 89 7.47 0.09 -13.32
N GLY A 90 8.17 0.92 -14.07
CA GLY A 90 9.09 0.48 -15.13
C GLY A 90 8.39 -0.25 -16.28
N PRO A 91 9.17 -0.88 -17.17
CA PRO A 91 8.65 -1.43 -18.42
C PRO A 91 7.94 -2.78 -18.27
N PHE A 92 8.12 -3.49 -17.15
CA PHE A 92 7.66 -4.88 -17.00
C PHE A 92 6.28 -5.01 -16.35
N GLY A 93 5.64 -3.90 -15.95
CA GLY A 93 4.30 -3.91 -15.40
C GLY A 93 4.23 -4.42 -13.96
N LEU A 94 5.22 -4.07 -13.15
CA LEU A 94 5.22 -4.39 -11.72
C LEU A 94 4.22 -3.54 -10.94
N ILE A 95 3.96 -2.30 -11.39
CA ILE A 95 2.70 -1.61 -11.09
C ILE A 95 1.77 -1.91 -12.25
N ARG A 96 0.95 -2.98 -12.10
CA ARG A 96 0.26 -3.59 -13.24
C ARG A 96 -1.00 -2.86 -13.66
N GLN A 97 -1.78 -2.41 -12.71
CA GLN A 97 -3.08 -1.79 -12.93
C GLN A 97 -3.28 -0.58 -12.04
N SER A 98 -4.06 0.40 -12.51
CA SER A 98 -4.52 1.53 -11.72
C SER A 98 -6.04 1.69 -11.85
N GLU A 99 -6.71 1.86 -10.71
CA GLU A 99 -8.17 1.84 -10.59
C GLU A 99 -8.72 3.25 -10.47
N PHE A 100 -9.73 3.58 -11.30
CA PHE A 100 -10.30 4.92 -11.41
C PHE A 100 -11.81 4.94 -11.13
N PHE A 101 -12.31 6.08 -10.64
CA PHE A 101 -13.72 6.45 -10.79
C PHE A 101 -14.01 6.95 -12.21
N ILE A 102 -15.26 6.75 -12.66
CA ILE A 102 -15.74 7.20 -13.98
C ILE A 102 -17.13 7.88 -13.92
N TYR A 103 -17.61 8.22 -12.73
CA TYR A 103 -18.97 8.72 -12.57
C TYR A 103 -19.15 10.17 -13.02
N THR A 104 -18.19 11.04 -12.75
CA THR A 104 -18.27 12.44 -13.15
C THR A 104 -17.67 12.69 -14.53
N LYS A 105 -18.03 13.80 -15.17
CA LYS A 105 -17.42 14.22 -16.44
C LYS A 105 -15.90 14.40 -16.29
N LYS A 106 -15.46 14.95 -15.15
CA LYS A 106 -14.06 15.17 -14.85
C LYS A 106 -13.28 13.84 -14.74
N ASP A 107 -13.86 12.83 -14.07
CA ASP A 107 -13.23 11.51 -13.94
C ASP A 107 -13.02 10.88 -15.32
N ARG A 108 -14.06 10.90 -16.17
CA ARG A 108 -13.96 10.37 -17.54
C ARG A 108 -12.93 11.09 -18.37
N GLU A 109 -12.89 12.43 -18.32
CA GLU A 109 -11.88 13.22 -19.03
C GLU A 109 -10.45 12.85 -18.55
N ALA A 110 -10.25 12.65 -17.25
CA ALA A 110 -8.96 12.23 -16.71
C ALA A 110 -8.55 10.84 -17.25
N VAL A 111 -9.47 9.88 -17.21
CA VAL A 111 -9.25 8.53 -17.75
C VAL A 111 -8.95 8.56 -19.25
N GLU A 112 -9.74 9.29 -20.05
CA GLU A 112 -9.51 9.43 -21.50
C GLU A 112 -8.14 10.02 -21.82
N LYS A 113 -7.69 11.03 -21.04
CA LYS A 113 -6.34 11.60 -21.20
C LYS A 113 -5.25 10.61 -20.80
N CYS A 114 -5.43 9.85 -19.71
CA CYS A 114 -4.49 8.79 -19.34
C CYS A 114 -4.41 7.71 -20.44
N MET A 115 -5.54 7.27 -20.99
CA MET A 115 -5.57 6.31 -22.10
C MET A 115 -4.87 6.85 -23.35
N SER A 116 -5.04 8.15 -23.65
CA SER A 116 -4.41 8.78 -24.82
C SER A 116 -2.88 8.85 -24.76
N LEU A 117 -2.28 8.63 -23.59
CA LEU A 117 -0.82 8.53 -23.47
C LEU A 117 -0.24 7.26 -24.10
N GLY A 118 -1.07 6.25 -24.38
CA GLY A 118 -0.64 4.99 -24.98
C GLY A 118 0.32 4.17 -24.12
N LEU A 119 0.37 4.42 -22.81
CA LEU A 119 1.22 3.68 -21.88
C LEU A 119 0.70 2.25 -21.70
N LYS A 120 1.60 1.27 -21.75
CA LYS A 120 1.24 -0.14 -21.56
C LYS A 120 0.86 -0.42 -20.11
N PHE A 121 1.57 0.18 -19.16
CA PHE A 121 1.36 0.03 -17.72
C PHE A 121 1.39 1.38 -17.00
N PRO A 122 0.66 1.54 -15.87
CA PRO A 122 -0.38 0.62 -15.39
C PRO A 122 -1.55 0.53 -16.37
N GLU A 123 -2.16 -0.66 -16.50
CA GLU A 123 -3.42 -0.80 -17.23
C GLU A 123 -4.54 -0.05 -16.48
N ILE A 124 -5.39 0.63 -17.20
CA ILE A 124 -6.51 1.36 -16.62
C ILE A 124 -7.66 0.42 -16.34
N THR A 125 -8.06 0.36 -15.06
CA THR A 125 -9.27 -0.31 -14.62
C THR A 125 -10.19 0.67 -13.91
N THR A 126 -11.42 0.27 -13.65
CA THR A 126 -12.41 1.12 -12.97
C THR A 126 -13.00 0.43 -11.76
N TRP A 127 -13.75 1.18 -10.98
CA TRP A 127 -14.58 0.68 -9.92
C TRP A 127 -16.00 1.19 -10.09
N ILE A 128 -16.97 0.26 -9.99
CA ILE A 128 -18.39 0.59 -10.08
C ILE A 128 -19.18 -0.08 -8.94
N ARG A 129 -20.37 0.42 -8.73
CA ARG A 129 -21.38 -0.26 -7.91
C ARG A 129 -21.89 -1.48 -8.65
N ALA A 130 -22.43 -2.46 -7.92
CA ALA A 130 -23.08 -3.63 -8.50
C ALA A 130 -24.41 -3.23 -9.18
N ASN A 131 -24.32 -2.58 -10.34
CA ASN A 131 -25.46 -2.01 -11.10
C ASN A 131 -25.24 -2.20 -12.60
N LYS A 132 -26.24 -2.75 -13.28
CA LYS A 132 -26.23 -3.03 -14.73
C LYS A 132 -25.92 -1.80 -15.60
N GLU A 133 -26.43 -0.63 -15.24
CA GLU A 133 -26.22 0.60 -16.01
C GLU A 133 -24.75 1.08 -15.93
N ASP A 134 -24.09 0.82 -14.82
CA ASP A 134 -22.69 1.22 -14.65
C ASP A 134 -21.75 0.42 -15.60
N PHE A 135 -22.10 -0.84 -15.98
CA PHE A 135 -21.34 -1.60 -16.99
C PHE A 135 -21.40 -1.00 -18.39
N LYS A 136 -22.53 -0.39 -18.75
CA LYS A 136 -22.64 0.33 -20.04
C LYS A 136 -21.63 1.51 -20.10
N LEU A 137 -21.43 2.17 -18.98
CA LEU A 137 -20.46 3.26 -18.87
C LEU A 137 -19.02 2.73 -19.03
N VAL A 138 -18.66 1.64 -18.34
CA VAL A 138 -17.34 1.00 -18.47
C VAL A 138 -17.08 0.61 -19.94
N LYS A 139 -18.05 -0.05 -20.57
CA LYS A 139 -17.96 -0.48 -21.97
C LYS A 139 -17.83 0.69 -22.93
N SER A 140 -18.57 1.79 -22.71
CA SER A 140 -18.54 2.99 -23.58
C SER A 140 -17.18 3.67 -23.59
N MET A 141 -16.38 3.51 -22.53
CA MET A 141 -15.01 4.01 -22.41
C MET A 141 -13.95 3.03 -22.95
N GLY A 142 -14.34 1.85 -23.43
CA GLY A 142 -13.42 0.84 -23.94
C GLY A 142 -12.59 0.14 -22.86
N ILE A 143 -13.00 0.25 -21.59
CA ILE A 143 -12.31 -0.37 -20.46
C ILE A 143 -12.72 -1.83 -20.35
N LYS A 144 -11.73 -2.72 -20.16
CA LYS A 144 -11.92 -4.17 -20.22
C LYS A 144 -12.20 -4.81 -18.87
N GLU A 145 -11.83 -4.17 -17.77
CA GLU A 145 -11.91 -4.71 -16.42
C GLU A 145 -12.45 -3.67 -15.44
N THR A 146 -13.30 -4.10 -14.51
CA THR A 146 -13.84 -3.23 -13.46
C THR A 146 -13.93 -3.93 -12.11
N GLY A 147 -13.63 -3.21 -11.06
CA GLY A 147 -13.93 -3.60 -9.69
C GLY A 147 -15.43 -3.49 -9.40
N ILE A 148 -15.95 -4.48 -8.69
CA ILE A 148 -17.36 -4.57 -8.27
C ILE A 148 -17.39 -4.83 -6.77
N LEU A 149 -18.11 -3.99 -6.02
CA LEU A 149 -18.23 -4.15 -4.58
C LEU A 149 -19.19 -5.32 -4.26
N VAL A 150 -18.65 -6.34 -3.62
CA VAL A 150 -19.41 -7.48 -3.12
C VAL A 150 -19.16 -7.69 -1.64
N SER A 151 -20.06 -7.18 -0.80
CA SER A 151 -19.91 -7.27 0.65
C SER A 151 -20.10 -8.72 1.13
N CYS A 152 -19.23 -9.23 1.98
CA CYS A 152 -19.25 -10.63 2.39
C CYS A 152 -19.40 -10.86 3.90
N SER A 153 -19.38 -9.83 4.74
CA SER A 153 -19.67 -9.97 6.16
C SER A 153 -21.16 -9.82 6.47
N ASP A 154 -21.61 -10.48 7.51
CA ASP A 154 -22.99 -10.36 7.99
C ASP A 154 -23.32 -8.94 8.50
N TYR A 155 -22.29 -8.13 8.86
CA TYR A 155 -22.47 -6.71 9.13
C TYR A 155 -23.04 -5.96 7.93
N HIS A 156 -22.54 -6.26 6.74
CA HIS A 156 -22.99 -5.64 5.51
C HIS A 156 -24.25 -6.29 4.96
N ILE A 157 -24.28 -7.62 4.88
CA ILE A 157 -25.38 -8.37 4.28
C ILE A 157 -26.68 -8.08 5.04
N PHE A 158 -26.70 -8.28 6.34
CA PHE A 158 -27.91 -8.14 7.15
C PHE A 158 -28.24 -6.68 7.51
N LYS A 159 -27.22 -5.87 7.91
CA LYS A 159 -27.47 -4.54 8.45
C LYS A 159 -27.46 -3.42 7.42
N LYS A 160 -26.60 -3.52 6.38
CA LYS A 160 -26.50 -2.52 5.32
C LYS A 160 -27.43 -2.82 4.15
N MET A 161 -27.44 -4.08 3.70
CA MET A 161 -28.22 -4.50 2.53
C MET A 161 -29.62 -5.01 2.89
N ASN A 162 -29.85 -5.36 4.14
CA ASN A 162 -31.09 -5.97 4.62
C ASN A 162 -31.48 -7.24 3.83
N MET A 163 -30.51 -8.11 3.58
CA MET A 163 -30.64 -9.34 2.82
C MET A 163 -30.25 -10.55 3.67
N THR A 164 -30.75 -11.72 3.29
CA THR A 164 -30.19 -13.00 3.72
C THR A 164 -28.92 -13.31 2.92
N ARG A 165 -28.09 -14.23 3.38
CA ARG A 165 -26.88 -14.66 2.66
C ARG A 165 -27.20 -15.22 1.27
N ALA A 166 -28.30 -15.99 1.13
CA ALA A 166 -28.74 -16.51 -0.16
C ALA A 166 -29.12 -15.37 -1.12
N GLN A 167 -29.92 -14.40 -0.66
CA GLN A 167 -30.31 -13.25 -1.49
C GLN A 167 -29.10 -12.43 -1.93
N ALA A 168 -28.10 -12.25 -1.06
CA ALA A 168 -26.87 -11.54 -1.41
C ALA A 168 -26.08 -12.29 -2.51
N ILE A 169 -25.96 -13.62 -2.42
CA ILE A 169 -25.32 -14.42 -3.47
C ILE A 169 -26.08 -14.29 -4.79
N ASP A 170 -27.39 -14.46 -4.79
CA ASP A 170 -28.20 -14.36 -6.01
C ASP A 170 -28.07 -12.99 -6.67
N TYR A 171 -28.07 -11.92 -5.87
CA TYR A 171 -27.85 -10.56 -6.33
C TYR A 171 -26.47 -10.37 -6.98
N TYR A 172 -25.39 -10.83 -6.32
CA TYR A 172 -24.05 -10.69 -6.87
C TYR A 172 -23.82 -11.55 -8.12
N ILE A 173 -24.34 -12.79 -8.13
CA ILE A 173 -24.26 -13.66 -9.31
C ILE A 173 -24.97 -13.02 -10.51
N GLY A 174 -26.12 -12.40 -10.30
CA GLY A 174 -26.82 -11.63 -11.34
C GLY A 174 -25.95 -10.49 -11.88
N THR A 175 -25.29 -9.75 -10.98
CA THR A 175 -24.38 -8.65 -11.35
C THR A 175 -23.17 -9.15 -12.16
N ILE A 176 -22.59 -10.30 -11.82
CA ILE A 176 -21.46 -10.86 -12.56
C ILE A 176 -21.86 -11.28 -13.97
N ARG A 177 -23.07 -11.85 -14.13
CA ARG A 177 -23.63 -12.15 -15.45
C ARG A 177 -23.83 -10.89 -16.29
N ASP A 178 -24.32 -9.79 -15.68
CA ASP A 178 -24.41 -8.50 -16.38
C ASP A 178 -23.04 -7.96 -16.83
N ALA A 179 -21.95 -8.23 -16.06
CA ALA A 179 -20.59 -7.90 -16.47
C ALA A 179 -20.15 -8.71 -17.70
N PHE A 180 -20.43 -10.01 -17.70
CA PHE A 180 -20.14 -10.90 -18.86
C PHE A 180 -20.91 -10.48 -20.10
N ASP A 181 -22.20 -10.18 -19.98
CA ASP A 181 -23.04 -9.66 -21.09
C ASP A 181 -22.48 -8.34 -21.65
N ALA A 182 -21.87 -7.52 -20.80
CA ALA A 182 -21.21 -6.29 -21.22
C ALA A 182 -19.82 -6.53 -21.87
N GLY A 183 -19.27 -7.73 -21.76
CA GLY A 183 -17.92 -8.08 -22.21
C GLY A 183 -16.82 -7.47 -21.31
N VAL A 184 -17.09 -7.31 -20.01
CA VAL A 184 -16.18 -6.72 -19.02
C VAL A 184 -15.75 -7.78 -18.03
N VAL A 185 -14.46 -7.86 -17.75
CA VAL A 185 -13.88 -8.74 -16.72
C VAL A 185 -14.21 -8.17 -15.34
N PRO A 186 -14.95 -8.92 -14.49
CA PRO A 186 -15.27 -8.48 -13.13
C PRO A 186 -14.14 -8.78 -12.16
N ARG A 187 -13.79 -7.81 -11.30
CA ARG A 187 -12.99 -8.02 -10.11
C ARG A 187 -13.88 -7.86 -8.89
N CYS A 188 -14.19 -8.96 -8.23
CA CYS A 188 -15.04 -8.98 -7.04
C CYS A 188 -14.27 -8.53 -5.81
N HIS A 189 -14.60 -7.35 -5.27
CA HIS A 189 -14.05 -6.84 -4.02
C HIS A 189 -14.85 -7.44 -2.87
N LEU A 190 -14.31 -8.46 -2.20
CA LEU A 190 -14.90 -9.11 -1.03
C LEU A 190 -14.81 -8.19 0.19
N GLU A 191 -15.69 -7.18 0.23
CA GLU A 191 -15.70 -6.16 1.29
C GLU A 191 -15.88 -6.81 2.66
N ASP A 192 -14.99 -6.45 3.59
CA ASP A 192 -15.04 -6.85 5.00
C ASP A 192 -14.81 -8.36 5.24
N ILE A 193 -13.91 -8.97 4.45
CA ILE A 193 -13.62 -10.41 4.55
C ILE A 193 -13.07 -10.80 5.92
N THR A 194 -12.38 -9.90 6.62
CA THR A 194 -11.80 -10.13 7.94
C THR A 194 -12.82 -10.20 9.10
N ARG A 195 -14.09 -9.96 8.80
CA ARG A 195 -15.25 -10.20 9.71
C ARG A 195 -16.31 -11.12 9.11
N ALA A 196 -16.02 -11.76 7.97
CA ALA A 196 -16.97 -12.62 7.28
C ALA A 196 -16.93 -14.07 7.79
N ASP A 197 -18.05 -14.78 7.65
CA ASP A 197 -18.09 -16.21 7.86
C ASP A 197 -17.41 -16.93 6.69
N PHE A 198 -16.11 -17.22 6.86
CA PHE A 198 -15.29 -17.74 5.80
C PHE A 198 -15.82 -19.05 5.21
N TYR A 199 -16.11 -20.02 6.06
CA TYR A 199 -16.57 -21.34 5.60
C TYR A 199 -18.05 -21.38 5.27
N GLY A 200 -18.88 -20.63 5.98
CA GLY A 200 -20.33 -20.64 5.79
C GLY A 200 -20.85 -19.70 4.71
N PHE A 201 -20.04 -18.73 4.28
CA PHE A 201 -20.42 -17.76 3.25
C PHE A 201 -19.35 -17.55 2.18
N VAL A 202 -18.10 -17.16 2.57
CA VAL A 202 -17.09 -16.73 1.58
C VAL A 202 -16.73 -17.87 0.63
N VAL A 203 -16.36 -19.03 1.16
CA VAL A 203 -15.97 -20.19 0.33
C VAL A 203 -17.11 -20.64 -0.60
N PRO A 204 -18.36 -20.86 -0.15
CA PRO A 204 -19.47 -21.21 -1.04
C PRO A 204 -19.74 -20.15 -2.12
N PHE A 205 -19.65 -18.87 -1.77
CA PHE A 205 -19.85 -17.78 -2.71
C PHE A 205 -18.75 -17.73 -3.78
N VAL A 206 -17.47 -17.79 -3.35
CA VAL A 206 -16.33 -17.75 -4.29
C VAL A 206 -16.30 -19.00 -5.17
N ASN A 207 -16.69 -20.19 -4.66
CA ASN A 207 -16.85 -21.37 -5.49
C ASN A 207 -17.87 -21.12 -6.62
N ARG A 208 -19.00 -20.46 -6.32
CA ARG A 208 -19.98 -20.11 -7.34
C ARG A 208 -19.45 -19.11 -8.37
N LEU A 209 -18.60 -18.16 -7.94
CA LEU A 209 -17.92 -17.23 -8.86
C LEU A 209 -16.94 -17.96 -9.79
N MET A 210 -16.17 -18.93 -9.27
CA MET A 210 -15.22 -19.71 -10.08
C MET A 210 -15.95 -20.63 -11.05
N GLU A 211 -17.06 -21.25 -10.65
CA GLU A 211 -17.93 -22.02 -11.54
C GLU A 211 -18.45 -21.14 -12.70
N LEU A 212 -18.92 -19.92 -12.41
CA LEU A 212 -19.37 -18.99 -13.45
C LEU A 212 -18.23 -18.55 -14.38
N SER A 213 -17.04 -18.33 -13.82
CA SER A 213 -15.85 -18.00 -14.60
C SER A 213 -15.50 -19.10 -15.60
N GLU A 214 -15.58 -20.36 -15.16
CA GLU A 214 -15.33 -21.53 -16.00
C GLU A 214 -16.44 -21.70 -17.05
N GLU A 215 -17.73 -21.59 -16.65
CA GLU A 215 -18.90 -21.69 -17.53
C GLU A 215 -18.86 -20.65 -18.67
N ALA A 216 -18.41 -19.43 -18.36
CA ALA A 216 -18.39 -18.30 -19.32
C ALA A 216 -17.07 -18.15 -20.09
N GLU A 217 -16.02 -18.88 -19.70
CA GLU A 217 -14.65 -18.71 -20.19
C GLU A 217 -14.13 -17.24 -20.03
N ILE A 218 -14.66 -16.54 -19.03
CA ILE A 218 -14.27 -15.17 -18.67
C ILE A 218 -13.71 -15.18 -17.25
N PRO A 219 -12.50 -14.70 -17.00
CA PRO A 219 -11.93 -14.70 -15.67
C PRO A 219 -12.74 -13.83 -14.70
N VAL A 220 -12.98 -14.33 -13.49
CA VAL A 220 -13.47 -13.55 -12.35
C VAL A 220 -12.34 -13.37 -11.38
N LYS A 221 -11.89 -12.13 -11.19
CA LYS A 221 -10.82 -11.81 -10.25
C LYS A 221 -11.39 -11.60 -8.84
N ILE A 222 -10.63 -12.00 -7.83
CA ILE A 222 -11.02 -11.91 -6.43
C ILE A 222 -10.08 -10.97 -5.70
N ARG A 223 -10.62 -9.89 -5.12
CA ARG A 223 -9.90 -9.00 -4.21
C ARG A 223 -10.38 -9.25 -2.79
N ALA A 224 -9.53 -9.80 -1.94
CA ALA A 224 -9.80 -9.97 -0.52
C ALA A 224 -9.56 -8.63 0.20
N CYS A 225 -10.60 -8.03 0.79
CA CYS A 225 -10.55 -6.69 1.35
C CYS A 225 -10.60 -6.71 2.89
N ASP A 226 -9.48 -6.37 3.53
CA ASP A 226 -9.41 -6.07 4.95
C ASP A 226 -9.89 -4.62 5.19
N THR A 227 -11.18 -4.42 5.02
CA THR A 227 -11.84 -3.12 5.00
C THR A 227 -11.62 -2.31 6.28
N MET A 228 -11.47 -2.99 7.42
CA MET A 228 -11.33 -2.36 8.73
C MET A 228 -9.91 -2.45 9.31
N GLY A 229 -8.95 -2.95 8.54
CA GLY A 229 -7.56 -3.11 9.00
C GLY A 229 -7.38 -4.11 10.15
N TYR A 230 -8.28 -5.08 10.31
CA TYR A 230 -8.26 -6.07 11.38
C TYR A 230 -7.50 -7.35 11.08
N GLY A 231 -7.10 -7.55 9.83
CA GLY A 231 -6.27 -8.68 9.44
C GLY A 231 -4.97 -8.74 10.24
N VAL A 232 -4.46 -9.94 10.47
CA VAL A 232 -3.17 -10.14 11.14
C VAL A 232 -2.36 -11.23 10.42
N PRO A 233 -1.03 -11.05 10.31
CA PRO A 233 -0.16 -11.96 9.58
C PRO A 233 0.30 -13.16 10.42
N TYR A 234 -0.09 -13.24 11.69
CA TYR A 234 0.50 -14.18 12.66
C TYR A 234 0.10 -15.62 12.37
N PRO A 235 1.06 -16.59 12.38
CA PRO A 235 0.74 -18.00 12.25
C PRO A 235 -0.18 -18.49 13.37
N GLY A 236 -1.14 -19.35 13.02
CA GLY A 236 -2.06 -19.95 14.00
C GLY A 236 -3.19 -19.08 14.51
N VAL A 237 -3.37 -17.90 13.91
CA VAL A 237 -4.54 -17.06 14.17
C VAL A 237 -5.78 -17.69 13.52
N ALA A 238 -6.89 -17.63 14.23
CA ALA A 238 -8.17 -18.12 13.74
C ALA A 238 -8.77 -17.21 12.65
N LEU A 239 -9.45 -17.82 11.69
CA LEU A 239 -10.32 -17.10 10.76
C LEU A 239 -11.46 -16.39 11.55
N PRO A 240 -11.95 -15.26 11.05
CA PRO A 240 -11.63 -14.66 9.74
C PRO A 240 -10.44 -13.66 9.78
N ARG A 241 -9.72 -13.49 10.88
CA ARG A 241 -8.64 -12.49 10.99
C ARG A 241 -7.29 -12.92 10.41
N SER A 242 -7.08 -14.22 10.15
CA SER A 242 -5.81 -14.75 9.65
C SER A 242 -5.60 -14.42 8.17
N VAL A 243 -4.68 -13.52 7.83
CA VAL A 243 -4.31 -13.24 6.42
C VAL A 243 -3.78 -14.52 5.75
N PRO A 244 -2.84 -15.29 6.36
CA PRO A 244 -2.42 -16.59 5.83
C PRO A 244 -3.60 -17.53 5.57
N GLY A 245 -4.50 -17.63 6.55
CA GLY A 245 -5.66 -18.53 6.47
C GLY A 245 -6.66 -18.12 5.38
N LEU A 246 -6.90 -16.83 5.18
CA LEU A 246 -7.78 -16.31 4.13
C LEU A 246 -7.22 -16.59 2.73
N ILE A 247 -5.98 -16.21 2.47
CA ILE A 247 -5.34 -16.39 1.16
C ILE A 247 -5.23 -17.88 0.81
N TYR A 248 -4.67 -18.68 1.73
CA TYR A 248 -4.61 -20.13 1.55
C TYR A 248 -5.99 -20.74 1.32
N GLY A 249 -6.99 -20.32 2.10
CA GLY A 249 -8.34 -20.88 2.01
C GLY A 249 -9.04 -20.56 0.70
N LEU A 250 -8.89 -19.34 0.15
CA LEU A 250 -9.42 -18.97 -1.17
C LEU A 250 -8.81 -19.82 -2.29
N GLN A 251 -7.51 -20.11 -2.23
CA GLN A 251 -6.87 -21.00 -3.19
C GLN A 251 -7.26 -22.47 -2.98
N HIS A 252 -7.19 -22.95 -1.73
CA HIS A 252 -7.33 -24.37 -1.43
C HIS A 252 -8.79 -24.86 -1.49
N TYR A 253 -9.75 -24.06 -1.01
CA TYR A 253 -11.17 -24.46 -0.95
C TYR A 253 -12.01 -23.91 -2.11
N SER A 254 -11.54 -22.86 -2.76
CA SER A 254 -12.28 -22.21 -3.86
C SER A 254 -11.53 -22.24 -5.19
N ASN A 255 -10.35 -22.85 -5.24
CA ASN A 255 -9.50 -22.97 -6.44
C ASN A 255 -9.22 -21.63 -7.14
N VAL A 256 -9.18 -20.52 -6.40
CA VAL A 256 -8.83 -19.22 -6.99
C VAL A 256 -7.36 -19.26 -7.42
N PRO A 257 -7.05 -19.06 -8.71
CA PRO A 257 -5.67 -18.96 -9.17
C PRO A 257 -4.94 -17.77 -8.54
N SER A 258 -3.64 -17.90 -8.31
CA SER A 258 -2.84 -16.82 -7.70
C SER A 258 -2.91 -15.51 -8.47
N ASP A 259 -2.86 -15.58 -9.80
CA ASP A 259 -2.91 -14.42 -10.72
C ASP A 259 -4.29 -13.74 -10.79
N LEU A 260 -5.32 -14.38 -10.28
CA LEU A 260 -6.65 -13.82 -10.11
C LEU A 260 -6.95 -13.40 -8.66
N LEU A 261 -5.99 -13.55 -7.74
CA LEU A 261 -6.14 -13.25 -6.32
C LEU A 261 -5.33 -12.02 -5.91
N GLU A 262 -6.02 -11.06 -5.33
CA GLU A 262 -5.48 -9.78 -4.88
C GLU A 262 -5.84 -9.51 -3.43
N TRP A 263 -4.92 -8.90 -2.68
CA TRP A 263 -5.14 -8.38 -1.33
C TRP A 263 -5.28 -6.88 -1.33
N HIS A 264 -6.26 -6.36 -0.61
CA HIS A 264 -6.45 -4.95 -0.31
C HIS A 264 -6.64 -4.77 1.20
N GLY A 265 -6.04 -3.75 1.80
CA GLY A 265 -6.16 -3.53 3.24
C GLY A 265 -6.00 -2.08 3.64
N HIS A 266 -6.65 -1.72 4.76
CA HIS A 266 -6.50 -0.44 5.43
C HIS A 266 -5.52 -0.52 6.61
N ASN A 267 -5.05 0.64 7.08
CA ASN A 267 -3.94 0.73 8.03
C ASN A 267 -4.37 1.03 9.48
N ASP A 268 -5.63 0.76 9.82
CA ASP A 268 -6.21 1.12 11.12
C ASP A 268 -5.43 0.57 12.33
N PHE A 269 -4.69 -0.52 12.16
CA PHE A 269 -3.86 -1.14 13.21
C PHE A 269 -2.38 -1.24 12.84
N TYR A 270 -1.87 -0.36 11.97
CA TYR A 270 -0.46 -0.33 11.53
C TYR A 270 0.04 -1.66 10.94
N LYS A 271 -0.83 -2.42 10.25
CA LYS A 271 -0.49 -3.74 9.68
C LYS A 271 -0.67 -3.82 8.17
N ALA A 272 -1.02 -2.71 7.52
CA ALA A 272 -1.31 -2.73 6.09
C ALA A 272 -0.18 -3.33 5.26
N VAL A 273 1.06 -2.86 5.45
CA VAL A 273 2.25 -3.34 4.71
C VAL A 273 2.53 -4.82 5.00
N VAL A 274 2.66 -5.18 6.27
CA VAL A 274 2.99 -6.57 6.63
C VAL A 274 1.90 -7.57 6.26
N ASN A 275 0.62 -7.16 6.24
CA ASN A 275 -0.47 -7.98 5.76
C ASN A 275 -0.40 -8.18 4.24
N ALA A 276 -0.01 -7.15 3.49
CA ALA A 276 0.18 -7.22 2.04
C ALA A 276 1.33 -8.16 1.65
N SER A 277 2.50 -8.00 2.29
CA SER A 277 3.64 -8.91 2.09
C SER A 277 3.27 -10.34 2.48
N CYS A 278 2.53 -10.51 3.58
CA CYS A 278 2.00 -11.81 3.99
C CYS A 278 1.06 -12.41 2.92
N ALA A 279 0.19 -11.62 2.31
CA ALA A 279 -0.69 -12.11 1.25
C ALA A 279 0.10 -12.61 0.04
N TRP A 280 1.16 -11.92 -0.39
CA TRP A 280 2.08 -12.43 -1.41
C TRP A 280 2.71 -13.76 -1.00
N MET A 281 3.28 -13.82 0.20
CA MET A 281 3.95 -15.04 0.69
C MET A 281 3.03 -16.26 0.78
N TYR A 282 1.72 -16.05 0.92
CA TYR A 282 0.75 -17.15 1.04
C TYR A 282 -0.08 -17.42 -0.21
N GLY A 283 0.16 -16.68 -1.32
CA GLY A 283 -0.36 -17.10 -2.61
C GLY A 283 -1.15 -16.07 -3.42
N ALA A 284 -1.38 -14.86 -2.94
CA ALA A 284 -1.92 -13.79 -3.77
C ALA A 284 -0.81 -13.26 -4.69
N SER A 285 -1.06 -13.10 -5.99
CA SER A 285 -0.10 -12.45 -6.88
C SER A 285 -0.14 -10.93 -6.79
N ALA A 286 -1.29 -10.35 -6.48
CA ALA A 286 -1.47 -8.91 -6.45
C ALA A 286 -1.71 -8.35 -5.05
N VAL A 287 -1.18 -7.15 -4.80
CA VAL A 287 -1.56 -6.30 -3.65
C VAL A 287 -1.99 -4.93 -4.14
N ASN A 288 -3.06 -4.41 -3.54
CA ASN A 288 -3.67 -3.16 -3.96
C ASN A 288 -3.30 -2.03 -2.99
N CYS A 289 -2.64 -1.01 -3.51
CA CYS A 289 -1.98 0.04 -2.77
C CYS A 289 -2.45 1.43 -3.22
N SER A 290 -2.08 2.45 -2.49
CA SER A 290 -2.21 3.84 -2.92
C SER A 290 -0.91 4.61 -2.71
N LEU A 291 -0.69 5.64 -3.49
CA LEU A 291 0.44 6.56 -3.32
C LEU A 291 0.40 7.16 -1.91
N LEU A 292 1.53 7.12 -1.21
CA LEU A 292 1.69 7.61 0.17
C LEU A 292 0.74 6.93 1.18
N GLY A 293 0.13 5.80 0.82
CA GLY A 293 -0.87 5.14 1.64
C GLY A 293 -2.15 5.96 1.84
N ILE A 294 -2.40 6.98 1.02
CA ILE A 294 -3.56 7.86 1.17
C ILE A 294 -4.85 7.05 0.96
N GLY A 295 -5.81 7.22 1.86
CA GLY A 295 -7.10 6.54 1.82
C GLY A 295 -7.97 6.91 3.01
N GLU A 296 -9.19 6.39 3.05
CA GLU A 296 -10.13 6.67 4.15
C GLU A 296 -9.56 6.28 5.52
N ARG A 297 -9.98 6.99 6.56
CA ARG A 297 -9.57 6.83 7.97
C ARG A 297 -8.05 6.97 8.14
N THR A 298 -7.35 5.85 8.29
CA THR A 298 -5.90 5.79 8.51
C THR A 298 -5.10 5.45 7.25
N GLY A 299 -5.80 5.37 6.11
CA GLY A 299 -5.22 5.13 4.80
C GLY A 299 -5.15 3.65 4.41
N ASN A 300 -4.57 3.44 3.24
CA ASN A 300 -4.38 2.15 2.58
C ASN A 300 -2.95 1.62 2.77
N ILE A 301 -2.62 0.58 2.04
CA ILE A 301 -1.25 0.08 1.91
C ILE A 301 -0.42 1.11 1.14
N PRO A 302 0.66 1.69 1.70
CA PRO A 302 1.53 2.60 0.98
C PRO A 302 2.22 1.91 -0.20
N LEU A 303 2.05 2.45 -1.40
CA LEU A 303 2.59 1.84 -2.62
C LEU A 303 4.13 1.81 -2.60
N GLU A 304 4.75 2.88 -2.15
CA GLU A 304 6.20 2.98 -2.00
C GLU A 304 6.78 1.91 -1.06
N ALA A 305 6.07 1.59 0.02
CA ALA A 305 6.49 0.52 0.92
C ALA A 305 6.48 -0.84 0.21
N MET A 306 5.48 -1.10 -0.64
CA MET A 306 5.39 -2.36 -1.36
C MET A 306 6.41 -2.49 -2.50
N VAL A 307 6.91 -1.39 -3.04
CA VAL A 307 8.08 -1.39 -3.94
C VAL A 307 9.32 -1.95 -3.22
N PHE A 308 9.58 -1.51 -1.99
CA PHE A 308 10.69 -2.01 -1.19
C PHE A 308 10.45 -3.43 -0.67
N GLU A 309 9.22 -3.78 -0.28
CA GLU A 309 8.86 -5.17 0.07
C GLU A 309 9.07 -6.13 -1.12
N TYR A 310 8.66 -5.71 -2.33
CA TYR A 310 8.93 -6.46 -3.55
C TYR A 310 10.43 -6.70 -3.73
N ALA A 311 11.23 -5.64 -3.68
CA ALA A 311 12.67 -5.71 -3.83
C ALA A 311 13.31 -6.63 -2.77
N SER A 312 12.83 -6.57 -1.53
CA SER A 312 13.30 -7.41 -0.43
C SER A 312 12.98 -8.90 -0.66
N LEU A 313 11.78 -9.21 -1.17
CA LEU A 313 11.35 -10.59 -1.42
C LEU A 313 11.98 -11.19 -2.69
N ARG A 314 12.21 -10.37 -3.72
CA ARG A 314 12.74 -10.82 -5.02
C ARG A 314 14.24 -10.65 -5.15
N GLY A 315 14.87 -9.84 -4.31
CA GLY A 315 16.29 -9.48 -4.41
C GLY A 315 16.60 -8.54 -5.57
N SER A 316 15.59 -7.93 -6.19
CA SER A 316 15.71 -7.06 -7.37
C SER A 316 14.53 -6.09 -7.44
N LEU A 317 14.73 -4.93 -8.02
CA LEU A 317 13.67 -3.98 -8.40
C LEU A 317 13.02 -4.32 -9.74
N ASP A 318 13.58 -5.25 -10.50
CA ASP A 318 13.08 -5.75 -11.79
C ASP A 318 12.61 -4.61 -12.73
N GLY A 319 13.43 -3.55 -12.82
CA GLY A 319 13.21 -2.41 -13.70
C GLY A 319 12.29 -1.32 -13.15
N MET A 320 11.82 -1.41 -11.91
CA MET A 320 11.17 -0.28 -11.23
C MET A 320 12.18 0.85 -11.00
N ASP A 321 11.72 2.10 -11.10
CA ASP A 321 12.52 3.31 -10.83
C ASP A 321 12.09 3.96 -9.50
N PRO A 322 12.73 3.62 -8.37
CA PRO A 322 12.35 4.16 -7.07
C PRO A 322 12.65 5.66 -6.89
N HIS A 323 13.43 6.31 -7.78
CA HIS A 323 13.56 7.78 -7.78
C HIS A 323 12.20 8.45 -7.95
N ALA A 324 11.28 7.84 -8.69
CA ALA A 324 9.94 8.36 -8.87
C ALA A 324 9.15 8.46 -7.55
N ILE A 325 9.53 7.73 -6.49
CA ILE A 325 8.93 7.86 -5.15
C ILE A 325 9.17 9.27 -4.58
N THR A 326 10.40 9.76 -4.72
CA THR A 326 10.74 11.14 -4.30
C THR A 326 10.00 12.18 -5.16
N GLU A 327 9.95 11.99 -6.48
CA GLU A 327 9.21 12.88 -7.38
C GLU A 327 7.71 12.92 -7.06
N ILE A 328 7.12 11.78 -6.70
CA ILE A 328 5.72 11.69 -6.26
C ILE A 328 5.52 12.47 -4.95
N ALA A 329 6.41 12.29 -3.97
CA ALA A 329 6.33 13.02 -2.71
C ALA A 329 6.43 14.53 -2.91
N ASP A 330 7.35 14.97 -3.75
CA ASP A 330 7.52 16.38 -4.10
C ASP A 330 6.29 16.93 -4.86
N TYR A 331 5.72 16.15 -5.76
CA TYR A 331 4.49 16.51 -6.46
C TYR A 331 3.31 16.68 -5.49
N PHE A 332 3.14 15.77 -4.54
CA PHE A 332 2.09 15.90 -3.53
C PHE A 332 2.27 17.15 -2.66
N LYS A 333 3.48 17.49 -2.26
CA LYS A 333 3.77 18.72 -1.51
C LYS A 333 3.53 19.98 -2.35
N ALA A 334 4.09 20.03 -3.56
CA ALA A 334 4.09 21.22 -4.40
C ALA A 334 2.72 21.50 -5.05
N GLU A 335 2.12 20.47 -5.68
CA GLU A 335 0.92 20.66 -6.54
C GLU A 335 -0.39 20.33 -5.80
N MET A 336 -0.34 19.39 -4.83
CA MET A 336 -1.54 18.98 -4.10
C MET A 336 -1.62 19.60 -2.71
N LYS A 337 -0.56 20.32 -2.27
CA LYS A 337 -0.46 20.94 -0.93
C LYS A 337 -0.71 19.94 0.19
N TYR A 338 -0.28 18.69 -0.03
CA TYR A 338 -0.40 17.64 0.94
C TYR A 338 0.79 17.67 1.90
N ASP A 339 0.50 17.78 3.19
CA ASP A 339 1.52 17.78 4.23
C ASP A 339 1.91 16.34 4.58
N ILE A 340 3.08 15.89 4.08
CA ILE A 340 3.62 14.56 4.39
C ILE A 340 4.28 14.64 5.76
N PRO A 341 3.85 13.81 6.75
CA PRO A 341 4.50 13.80 8.06
C PRO A 341 6.01 13.55 7.93
N PRO A 342 6.86 14.35 8.59
CA PRO A 342 8.31 14.33 8.34
C PRO A 342 8.99 12.98 8.55
N MET A 343 8.43 12.12 9.41
CA MET A 343 8.98 10.79 9.72
C MET A 343 8.35 9.66 8.90
N THR A 344 7.55 9.97 7.87
CA THR A 344 6.96 8.93 7.01
C THR A 344 8.07 8.17 6.29
N PRO A 345 8.12 6.84 6.36
CA PRO A 345 9.15 6.05 5.69
C PRO A 345 9.24 6.39 4.19
N PHE A 346 10.46 6.46 3.67
CA PHE A 346 10.85 6.76 2.28
C PHE A 346 10.50 8.15 1.75
N VAL A 347 9.40 8.76 2.16
CA VAL A 347 8.84 10.01 1.57
C VAL A 347 8.88 11.22 2.50
N GLY A 348 8.93 11.02 3.81
CA GLY A 348 9.05 12.10 4.78
C GLY A 348 10.41 12.81 4.69
N GLU A 349 10.47 14.08 5.03
CA GLU A 349 11.73 14.85 4.95
C GLU A 349 12.81 14.33 5.89
N ASN A 350 12.44 13.72 7.01
CA ASN A 350 13.35 13.22 8.04
C ASN A 350 13.54 11.70 8.01
N PHE A 351 13.06 10.96 6.99
CA PHE A 351 13.11 9.50 7.01
C PHE A 351 14.55 8.95 7.09
N ASN A 352 15.55 9.63 6.52
CA ASN A 352 16.97 9.26 6.52
C ASN A 352 17.83 10.32 7.21
N VAL A 353 17.26 11.07 8.16
CA VAL A 353 17.92 12.15 8.89
C VAL A 353 18.23 11.73 10.32
N THR A 354 19.48 11.93 10.76
CA THR A 354 19.91 11.71 12.14
C THR A 354 20.05 13.02 12.90
N ARG A 355 19.97 12.96 14.25
CA ARG A 355 20.09 14.15 15.12
C ARG A 355 21.21 14.05 16.15
N ALA A 356 21.56 12.84 16.56
CA ALA A 356 22.57 12.63 17.60
C ALA A 356 23.99 12.82 17.04
N GLY A 357 24.85 13.52 17.78
CA GLY A 357 26.23 13.78 17.34
C GLY A 357 27.03 12.50 17.05
N ILE A 358 26.83 11.43 17.82
CA ILE A 358 27.47 10.14 17.59
C ILE A 358 27.04 9.50 16.26
N HIS A 359 25.79 9.68 15.85
CA HIS A 359 25.29 9.19 14.57
C HIS A 359 25.87 10.01 13.40
N ALA A 360 25.95 11.34 13.56
CA ALA A 360 26.59 12.21 12.58
C ALA A 360 28.08 11.89 12.40
N ASP A 361 28.80 11.62 13.49
CA ASP A 361 30.22 11.20 13.43
C ASP A 361 30.37 9.84 12.70
N GLY A 362 29.41 8.93 12.89
CA GLY A 362 29.33 7.68 12.15
C GLY A 362 29.13 7.89 10.64
N LEU A 363 28.15 8.72 10.25
CA LEU A 363 27.90 9.06 8.84
C LEU A 363 29.09 9.74 8.16
N MET A 364 29.87 10.56 8.90
CA MET A 364 31.10 11.18 8.37
C MET A 364 32.20 10.15 8.08
N LYS A 365 32.24 9.06 8.85
CA LYS A 365 33.22 7.98 8.67
C LYS A 365 32.81 7.05 7.55
N ASP A 366 31.56 6.63 7.58
CA ASP A 366 30.96 5.76 6.58
C ASP A 366 29.44 5.84 6.67
N GLU A 367 28.78 6.16 5.55
CA GLU A 367 27.32 6.28 5.49
C GLU A 367 26.59 4.97 5.78
N GLU A 368 27.19 3.81 5.49
CA GLU A 368 26.61 2.48 5.73
C GLU A 368 26.37 2.19 7.21
N ILE A 369 27.05 2.92 8.13
CA ILE A 369 26.85 2.75 9.57
C ILE A 369 25.39 3.02 9.99
N TYR A 370 24.72 3.97 9.33
CA TYR A 370 23.35 4.39 9.65
C TYR A 370 22.37 4.38 8.47
N ASN A 371 22.80 3.93 7.29
CA ASN A 371 21.93 3.69 6.14
C ASN A 371 22.11 2.25 5.65
N ILE A 372 21.04 1.47 5.71
CA ILE A 372 21.08 0.07 5.27
C ILE A 372 21.15 -0.11 3.75
N PHE A 373 20.87 0.93 2.99
CA PHE A 373 21.03 1.01 1.55
C PHE A 373 21.38 2.45 1.13
N ASN A 374 21.97 2.62 -0.04
CA ASN A 374 22.33 3.93 -0.59
C ASN A 374 21.09 4.72 -1.01
N THR A 375 20.60 5.60 -0.11
CA THR A 375 19.38 6.39 -0.36
C THR A 375 19.55 7.42 -1.46
N ARG A 376 20.80 7.87 -1.75
CA ARG A 376 21.11 8.76 -2.86
C ARG A 376 20.91 8.06 -4.21
N GLU A 377 21.44 6.84 -4.37
CA GLU A 377 21.32 6.09 -5.61
C GLU A 377 19.92 5.51 -5.81
N ILE A 378 19.25 5.08 -4.75
CA ILE A 378 17.97 4.40 -4.86
C ILE A 378 16.78 5.37 -4.89
N LEU A 379 16.83 6.45 -4.10
CA LEU A 379 15.71 7.40 -3.95
C LEU A 379 16.04 8.82 -4.43
N GLY A 380 17.31 9.11 -4.80
CA GLY A 380 17.76 10.47 -5.07
C GLY A 380 17.81 11.35 -3.81
N ARG A 381 17.93 10.73 -2.61
CA ARG A 381 17.86 11.46 -1.33
C ARG A 381 19.11 11.27 -0.51
N GLU A 382 19.79 12.39 -0.27
CA GLU A 382 20.98 12.41 0.57
C GLU A 382 20.64 12.09 2.03
N PRO A 383 21.48 11.30 2.75
CA PRO A 383 21.38 11.20 4.19
C PRO A 383 21.58 12.56 4.83
N GLY A 384 20.80 12.89 5.85
CA GLY A 384 20.81 14.20 6.48
C GLY A 384 21.17 14.19 7.96
N VAL A 385 21.54 15.36 8.46
CA VAL A 385 21.70 15.62 9.88
C VAL A 385 20.92 16.89 10.24
N THR A 386 20.05 16.78 11.25
CA THR A 386 19.37 17.97 11.79
C THR A 386 20.18 18.53 12.95
N ILE A 387 20.40 19.84 12.95
CA ILE A 387 21.11 20.52 14.04
C ILE A 387 20.15 20.85 15.19
N SER A 388 20.52 20.41 16.39
CA SER A 388 19.75 20.59 17.62
C SER A 388 20.68 20.71 18.82
N LYS A 389 20.10 20.83 20.02
CA LYS A 389 20.87 20.88 21.29
C LYS A 389 21.89 19.74 21.43
N THR A 390 21.58 18.56 20.91
CA THR A 390 22.44 17.37 21.03
C THR A 390 23.46 17.24 19.90
N SER A 391 23.49 18.19 18.96
CA SER A 391 24.42 18.14 17.83
C SER A 391 25.83 18.56 18.26
N GLY A 392 26.80 17.69 18.01
CA GLY A 392 28.20 17.96 18.20
C GLY A 392 28.84 18.57 16.96
N LEU A 393 30.17 18.90 17.06
CA LEU A 393 30.96 19.45 15.96
C LEU A 393 30.89 18.61 14.68
N ALA A 394 30.87 17.26 14.80
CA ALA A 394 30.73 16.36 13.67
C ALA A 394 29.42 16.56 12.92
N GLY A 395 28.29 16.72 13.64
CA GLY A 395 26.98 16.97 13.02
C GLY A 395 26.91 18.27 12.25
N ILE A 396 27.53 19.34 12.80
CA ILE A 396 27.60 20.65 12.14
C ILE A 396 28.49 20.58 10.89
N ALA A 397 29.67 19.95 10.98
CA ALA A 397 30.54 19.75 9.83
C ALA A 397 29.88 18.94 8.72
N TYR A 398 29.16 17.85 9.09
CA TYR A 398 28.39 17.04 8.14
C TYR A 398 27.32 17.86 7.45
N TRP A 399 26.51 18.63 8.23
CA TRP A 399 25.46 19.48 7.67
C TRP A 399 26.03 20.51 6.67
N ILE A 400 27.14 21.21 7.02
CA ILE A 400 27.78 22.17 6.11
C ILE A 400 28.21 21.47 4.82
N ASN A 401 28.91 20.33 4.91
CA ASN A 401 29.42 19.60 3.75
C ASN A 401 28.28 19.17 2.82
N GLN A 402 27.18 18.66 3.38
CA GLN A 402 26.02 18.23 2.59
C GLN A 402 25.27 19.42 2.00
N HIS A 403 25.01 20.45 2.79
CA HIS A 403 24.21 21.60 2.37
C HIS A 403 24.92 22.38 1.22
N TYR A 404 26.19 22.61 1.36
CA TYR A 404 27.00 23.31 0.34
C TYR A 404 27.61 22.36 -0.70
N LYS A 405 27.32 21.07 -0.64
CA LYS A 405 27.83 20.02 -1.56
C LYS A 405 29.37 20.02 -1.66
N LEU A 406 30.03 20.21 -0.54
CA LEU A 406 31.51 20.24 -0.47
C LEU A 406 32.08 18.83 -0.64
N THR A 407 33.10 18.69 -1.49
CA THR A 407 33.73 17.40 -1.82
C THR A 407 35.25 17.48 -1.74
N GLY A 408 35.92 16.34 -1.56
CA GLY A 408 37.36 16.26 -1.55
C GLY A 408 37.99 17.15 -0.48
N ASP A 409 38.96 17.96 -0.89
CA ASP A 409 39.72 18.85 0.01
C ASP A 409 38.92 20.08 0.50
N ASP A 410 37.78 20.39 -0.14
CA ASP A 410 36.90 21.49 0.27
C ASP A 410 36.05 21.13 1.48
N LYS A 411 35.96 19.85 1.85
CA LYS A 411 35.18 19.41 3.00
C LYS A 411 35.72 19.99 4.30
N VAL A 412 34.81 20.58 5.08
CA VAL A 412 35.14 21.00 6.45
C VAL A 412 35.10 19.82 7.40
N ASN A 413 36.03 19.76 8.32
CA ASN A 413 36.09 18.82 9.43
C ASN A 413 35.60 19.47 10.72
N LYS A 414 35.49 18.67 11.80
CA LYS A 414 35.05 19.17 13.12
C LYS A 414 35.96 20.20 13.78
N ASP A 415 37.20 20.32 13.32
CA ASP A 415 38.19 21.31 13.85
C ASP A 415 38.18 22.60 13.04
N HIS A 416 37.36 22.71 12.00
CA HIS A 416 37.27 23.90 11.16
C HIS A 416 36.71 25.09 11.96
N PRO A 417 37.30 26.31 11.87
CA PRO A 417 36.89 27.47 12.67
C PRO A 417 35.42 27.85 12.56
N LEU A 418 34.82 27.71 11.36
CA LEU A 418 33.38 27.94 11.15
C LEU A 418 32.54 26.96 11.94
N VAL A 419 32.92 25.68 11.95
CA VAL A 419 32.20 24.62 12.67
C VAL A 419 32.21 24.88 14.18
N ILE A 420 33.36 25.33 14.72
CA ILE A 420 33.49 25.65 16.14
C ILE A 420 32.62 26.86 16.50
N LYS A 421 32.69 27.96 15.75
CA LYS A 421 31.86 29.14 15.98
C LYS A 421 30.37 28.86 15.88
N LEU A 422 29.98 28.05 14.90
CA LEU A 422 28.57 27.65 14.74
C LEU A 422 28.09 26.77 15.90
N LYS A 423 28.96 25.92 16.45
CA LYS A 423 28.66 25.12 17.64
C LYS A 423 28.45 26.00 18.87
N ASP A 424 29.30 27.01 19.08
CA ASP A 424 29.17 27.95 20.20
C ASP A 424 27.81 28.68 20.11
N TRP A 425 27.44 29.15 18.92
CA TRP A 425 26.14 29.76 18.70
C TRP A 425 24.97 28.79 18.94
N VAL A 426 25.08 27.53 18.49
CA VAL A 426 24.08 26.50 18.79
C VAL A 426 23.88 26.31 20.29
N ASP A 427 24.97 26.25 21.06
CA ASP A 427 24.91 26.13 22.52
C ASP A 427 24.25 27.34 23.17
N GLU A 428 24.56 28.54 22.68
CA GLU A 428 23.99 29.80 23.15
C GLU A 428 22.48 29.83 22.98
N ILE A 429 21.94 29.55 21.75
CA ILE A 429 20.50 29.61 21.48
C ILE A 429 19.72 28.54 22.20
N TYR A 430 20.34 27.43 22.60
CA TYR A 430 19.67 26.40 23.41
C TYR A 430 19.79 26.62 24.91
N SER A 431 20.60 27.59 25.37
CA SER A 431 20.62 28.00 26.78
C SER A 431 19.34 28.65 27.23
N ASP A 432 18.58 29.27 26.30
CA ASP A 432 17.30 29.96 26.53
C ASP A 432 16.05 29.07 26.39
N ASN A 433 16.17 27.80 26.74
CA ASN A 433 15.03 26.82 26.72
C ASN A 433 14.43 26.54 25.33
N ARG A 434 15.14 26.77 24.26
CA ARG A 434 14.70 26.36 22.91
C ARG A 434 14.51 24.83 22.87
N ILE A 435 13.37 24.36 22.34
CA ILE A 435 13.02 22.94 22.24
C ILE A 435 12.94 22.43 20.79
N ILE A 436 12.87 23.35 19.81
CA ILE A 436 12.78 23.02 18.38
C ILE A 436 14.19 22.96 17.75
N SER A 437 14.35 22.14 16.72
CA SER A 437 15.56 22.10 15.91
C SER A 437 15.81 23.43 15.21
N ILE A 438 17.07 23.69 14.83
CA ILE A 438 17.44 24.86 14.06
C ILE A 438 17.07 24.58 12.59
N SER A 439 16.39 25.52 11.97
CA SER A 439 16.03 25.42 10.56
C SER A 439 17.23 25.68 9.65
N THR A 440 17.13 25.19 8.41
CA THR A 440 18.15 25.48 7.38
C THR A 440 18.35 26.97 7.18
N VAL A 441 17.28 27.76 7.17
CA VAL A 441 17.37 29.23 7.01
C VAL A 441 18.16 29.88 8.12
N GLU A 442 17.88 29.52 9.38
CA GLU A 442 18.62 30.06 10.53
C GLU A 442 20.12 29.69 10.46
N LEU A 443 20.45 28.48 9.99
CA LEU A 443 21.86 28.06 9.82
C LEU A 443 22.54 28.83 8.70
N GLU A 444 21.88 29.03 7.56
CA GLU A 444 22.42 29.82 6.43
C GLU A 444 22.67 31.28 6.83
N GLU A 445 21.69 31.92 7.49
CA GLU A 445 21.82 33.30 7.98
C GLU A 445 23.00 33.43 8.94
N LYS A 446 23.15 32.51 9.89
CA LYS A 446 24.25 32.55 10.85
C LYS A 446 25.61 32.28 10.21
N ILE A 447 25.68 31.36 9.25
CA ILE A 447 26.94 31.11 8.52
C ILE A 447 27.37 32.36 7.76
N LYS A 448 26.42 33.00 7.07
CA LYS A 448 26.71 34.25 6.35
C LYS A 448 27.24 35.37 7.29
N GLU A 449 26.59 35.56 8.43
CA GLU A 449 27.07 36.50 9.47
C GLU A 449 28.49 36.17 9.90
N LEU A 450 28.79 34.89 10.20
CA LEU A 450 30.12 34.46 10.66
C LEU A 450 31.21 34.56 9.59
N GLU A 451 30.83 34.56 8.31
CA GLU A 451 31.74 34.78 7.17
C GLU A 451 31.97 36.26 6.93
N ASP A 452 30.96 37.13 7.03
CA ASP A 452 31.06 38.58 6.88
C ASP A 452 31.91 39.19 8.00
N ASP A 453 31.92 38.61 9.20
CA ASP A 453 32.82 39.03 10.31
C ASP A 453 34.30 38.69 10.07
N ARG A 454 34.66 38.09 8.93
CA ARG A 454 36.06 37.80 8.54
C ARG A 454 36.70 38.89 7.64
N VAL A 455 35.90 39.91 7.22
CA VAL A 455 36.35 41.04 6.45
C VAL A 455 36.61 42.22 7.39
#